data_e4e6e29df5da7bb6b3c787b2fa248e88
#
_entry.id   e4e6e29df5da7bb6b3c787b2fa248e88
#
_cell.length_a   1.000
_cell.length_b   1.000
_cell.length_c   1.000
_cell.angle_alpha   90.00
_cell.angle_beta   90.00
_cell.angle_gamma   90.00
#
_symmetry.space_group_name_H-M   'P 1'
#
loop_
_entity.id
_entity.type
_entity.pdbx_description
1 polymer ?
#
loop_
_entity_poly.entity_id
_entity_poly.type
_entity_poly.pdbx_seq_one_letter_code
_entity_poly.pdbx_strand_id
1 'polypeptide(L)' 'NKLILNKFFFHQPYEVIFRALSESIKLIGKKYYSARGKKLDKIIKDIENNQSFRATLGGCIIEKVNETVIISKEH' A
#
# COMPACT_ATOMS: atom_id res chain seq x y z
N ASN A 1 -8.54 12.14 1.70
CA ASN A 1 -8.01 11.49 0.51
C ASN A 1 -7.71 10.03 0.78
N LYS A 2 -8.36 9.19 0.03
CA LYS A 2 -8.20 7.74 0.13
C LYS A 2 -8.01 7.14 -1.25
N LEU A 3 -7.30 6.04 -1.29
CA LEU A 3 -7.18 5.22 -2.48
C LEU A 3 -7.65 3.83 -2.13
N ILE A 4 -8.54 3.27 -2.92
CA ILE A 4 -9.09 1.94 -2.69
C ILE A 4 -8.64 1.03 -3.82
N LEU A 5 -7.99 -0.07 -3.46
CA LEU A 5 -7.47 -1.04 -4.41
C LEU A 5 -8.18 -2.36 -4.20
N ASN A 6 -8.74 -2.91 -5.26
CA ASN A 6 -9.42 -4.19 -5.18
C ASN A 6 -8.47 -5.35 -5.50
N LYS A 7 -8.99 -6.57 -5.42
CA LYS A 7 -8.16 -7.76 -5.62
C LYS A 7 -7.51 -7.82 -7.00
N PHE A 8 -8.13 -7.26 -8.01
CA PHE A 8 -7.58 -7.31 -9.37
C PHE A 8 -6.28 -6.54 -9.50
N PHE A 9 -6.13 -5.49 -8.69
CA PHE A 9 -4.86 -4.76 -8.67
C PHE A 9 -3.71 -5.69 -8.28
N PHE A 10 -3.95 -6.59 -7.33
CA PHE A 10 -2.90 -7.47 -6.82
C PHE A 10 -2.64 -8.69 -7.70
N HIS A 11 -3.36 -8.82 -8.81
CA HIS A 11 -3.05 -9.83 -9.82
C HIS A 11 -2.03 -9.34 -10.83
N GLN A 12 -1.62 -8.07 -10.75
CA GLN A 12 -0.60 -7.51 -11.63
C GLN A 12 0.78 -8.03 -11.24
N PRO A 13 1.77 -7.94 -12.15
CA PRO A 13 3.14 -8.29 -11.79
C PRO A 13 3.62 -7.50 -10.58
N TYR A 14 4.51 -8.11 -9.81
CA TYR A 14 5.02 -7.49 -8.59
C TYR A 14 5.58 -6.08 -8.82
N GLU A 15 6.32 -5.89 -9.91
CA GLU A 15 6.89 -4.58 -10.22
C GLU A 15 5.83 -3.51 -10.40
N VAL A 16 4.71 -3.87 -11.00
CA VAL A 16 3.60 -2.95 -11.20
C VAL A 16 2.97 -2.61 -9.84
N ILE A 17 2.74 -3.62 -9.01
CA ILE A 17 2.19 -3.42 -7.68
C ILE A 17 3.11 -2.53 -6.84
N PHE A 18 4.40 -2.84 -6.85
CA PHE A 18 5.38 -2.09 -6.07
C PHE A 18 5.41 -0.62 -6.47
N ARG A 19 5.49 -0.37 -7.77
CA ARG A 19 5.56 1.00 -8.27
C ARG A 19 4.27 1.77 -7.97
N ALA A 20 3.14 1.15 -8.20
CA ALA A 20 1.85 1.80 -7.98
C ALA A 20 1.64 2.13 -6.50
N LEU A 21 1.99 1.20 -5.61
CA LEU A 21 1.87 1.45 -4.17
C LEU A 21 2.84 2.53 -3.72
N SER A 22 4.08 2.50 -4.21
CA SER A 22 5.07 3.52 -3.87
C SER A 22 4.59 4.91 -4.27
N GLU A 23 4.07 5.04 -5.48
CA GLU A 23 3.56 6.33 -5.96
C GLU A 23 2.30 6.76 -5.20
N SER A 24 1.43 5.82 -4.88
CA SER A 24 0.22 6.11 -4.12
C SER A 24 0.55 6.63 -2.72
N ILE A 25 1.51 5.99 -2.06
CA ILE A 25 1.93 6.40 -0.72
C ILE A 25 2.55 7.79 -0.76
N LYS A 26 3.37 8.05 -1.75
CA LYS A 26 3.98 9.35 -1.92
C LYS A 26 2.93 10.43 -2.16
N LEU A 27 1.94 10.14 -3.00
CA LEU A 27 0.88 11.08 -3.34
C LEU A 27 -0.03 11.37 -2.14
N ILE A 28 -0.47 10.35 -1.45
CA ILE A 28 -1.40 10.49 -0.33
C ILE A 28 -0.70 11.02 0.91
N GLY A 29 0.48 10.50 1.22
CA GLY A 29 1.24 10.92 2.39
C GLY A 29 1.90 12.27 2.23
N LYS A 30 2.04 12.74 0.99
CA LYS A 30 2.67 14.02 0.68
C LYS A 30 4.07 14.16 1.25
N LYS A 31 4.81 13.05 1.25
CA LYS A 31 6.21 13.06 1.65
C LYS A 31 7.09 13.28 0.43
N TYR A 32 8.27 13.84 0.65
CA TYR A 32 9.18 14.15 -0.45
C TYR A 32 9.93 12.94 -0.95
N TYR A 33 9.96 11.87 -0.18
CA TYR A 33 10.70 10.67 -0.53
C TYR A 33 9.75 9.50 -0.70
N SER A 34 10.17 8.57 -1.52
CA SER A 34 9.42 7.33 -1.73
C SER A 34 9.58 6.41 -0.52
N ALA A 35 8.61 5.54 -0.31
CA ALA A 35 8.71 4.53 0.73
C ALA A 35 9.93 3.64 0.47
N ARG A 36 10.59 3.23 1.55
CA ARG A 36 11.76 2.36 1.43
C ARG A 36 11.35 0.99 0.90
N GLY A 37 12.19 0.47 -0.02
CA GLY A 37 11.86 -0.76 -0.70
C GLY A 37 11.62 -1.96 0.22
N LYS A 38 12.46 -2.11 1.25
CA LYS A 38 12.32 -3.24 2.18
C LYS A 38 11.02 -3.21 2.95
N LYS A 39 10.61 -2.03 3.41
CA LYS A 39 9.36 -1.90 4.16
C LYS A 39 8.16 -2.11 3.27
N LEU A 40 8.22 -1.57 2.06
CA LEU A 40 7.13 -1.72 1.11
C LEU A 40 7.01 -3.17 0.66
N ASP A 41 8.13 -3.83 0.41
CA ASP A 41 8.14 -5.24 0.05
C ASP A 41 7.47 -6.09 1.13
N LYS A 42 7.80 -5.83 2.40
CA LYS A 42 7.20 -6.54 3.51
C LYS A 42 5.69 -6.31 3.56
N ILE A 43 5.26 -5.07 3.36
CA ILE A 43 3.84 -4.74 3.37
C ILE A 43 3.10 -5.47 2.25
N ILE A 44 3.67 -5.53 1.06
CA ILE A 44 3.06 -6.26 -0.05
C ILE A 44 2.91 -7.74 0.29
N LYS A 45 3.95 -8.34 0.87
CA LYS A 45 3.88 -9.74 1.29
C LYS A 45 2.84 -9.98 2.36
N ASP A 46 2.74 -9.06 3.32
CA ASP A 46 1.73 -9.17 4.38
C ASP A 46 0.31 -9.04 3.81
N ILE A 47 0.13 -8.15 2.84
CA ILE A 47 -1.17 -8.00 2.17
C ILE A 47 -1.56 -9.30 1.48
N GLU A 48 -0.60 -9.95 0.82
CA GLU A 48 -0.88 -11.20 0.11
C GLU A 48 -1.18 -12.37 1.04
N ASN A 49 -0.58 -12.35 2.24
CA ASN A 49 -0.66 -13.48 3.15
C ASN A 49 -1.69 -13.36 4.27
N ASN A 50 -2.30 -12.20 4.43
CA ASN A 50 -3.26 -11.96 5.51
C ASN A 50 -4.59 -11.47 4.96
N GLN A 51 -5.68 -11.92 5.56
CA GLN A 51 -7.02 -11.45 5.19
C GLN A 51 -7.29 -10.07 5.79
N SER A 52 -6.64 -9.77 6.90
CA SER A 52 -6.81 -8.50 7.59
C SER A 52 -5.44 -7.99 8.00
N PHE A 53 -5.17 -6.73 7.70
CA PHE A 53 -3.82 -6.21 7.87
C PHE A 53 -3.88 -4.69 7.99
N ARG A 54 -3.01 -4.14 8.82
CA ARG A 54 -2.91 -2.69 8.97
C ARG A 54 -1.46 -2.31 9.26
N ALA A 55 -0.97 -1.30 8.55
CA ALA A 55 0.38 -0.78 8.75
C ALA A 55 0.43 0.69 8.40
N THR A 56 1.48 1.37 8.84
CA THR A 56 1.73 2.75 8.46
C THR A 56 3.06 2.82 7.72
N LEU A 57 3.11 3.64 6.69
CA LEU A 57 4.32 3.84 5.92
C LEU A 57 4.22 5.14 5.13
N GLY A 58 5.28 5.95 5.20
CA GLY A 58 5.36 7.16 4.37
C GLY A 58 4.26 8.18 4.62
N GLY A 59 3.72 8.23 5.84
CA GLY A 59 2.65 9.14 6.18
C GLY A 59 1.28 8.63 5.80
N CYS A 60 1.18 7.36 5.45
CA CYS A 60 -0.09 6.72 5.07
C CYS A 60 -0.43 5.58 6.01
N ILE A 61 -1.72 5.31 6.13
CA ILE A 61 -2.22 4.09 6.75
C ILE A 61 -2.65 3.17 5.63
N ILE A 62 -2.11 1.95 5.64
CA ILE A 62 -2.44 0.93 4.65
C ILE A 62 -3.21 -0.15 5.37
N GLU A 63 -4.44 -0.36 4.96
CA GLU A 63 -5.33 -1.29 5.65
C GLU A 63 -5.95 -2.25 4.65
N LYS A 64 -5.91 -3.54 4.97
CA LYS A 64 -6.55 -4.55 4.16
C LYS A 64 -7.75 -5.11 4.91
N VAL A 65 -8.89 -5.13 4.26
CA VAL A 65 -10.11 -5.73 4.77
C VAL A 65 -10.61 -6.67 3.68
N ASN A 66 -10.56 -7.96 3.95
CA ASN A 66 -10.88 -9.01 2.97
C ASN A 66 -9.97 -8.87 1.76
N GLU A 67 -10.50 -8.58 0.59
CA GLU A 67 -9.72 -8.47 -0.64
C GLU A 67 -9.52 -7.02 -1.08
N THR A 68 -9.84 -6.07 -0.22
CA THR A 68 -9.74 -4.65 -0.54
C THR A 68 -8.65 -4.01 0.31
N VAL A 69 -7.81 -3.21 -0.33
CA VAL A 69 -6.77 -2.45 0.37
C VAL A 69 -7.10 -0.98 0.28
N ILE A 70 -7.07 -0.31 1.43
CA ILE A 70 -7.38 1.11 1.55
C ILE A 70 -6.12 1.84 2.00
N ILE A 71 -5.73 2.85 1.26
CA ILE A 71 -4.60 3.70 1.60
C ILE A 71 -5.15 5.08 1.93
N SER A 72 -4.86 5.55 3.13
CA SER A 72 -5.34 6.86 3.57
C SER A 72 -4.20 7.60 4.27
N LYS A 73 -4.38 8.91 4.41
CA LYS A 73 -3.36 9.74 5.05
C LYS A 73 -3.39 9.52 6.56
N GLU A 74 -2.21 9.36 7.14
CA GLU A 74 -2.05 9.29 8.58
C GLU A 74 -2.12 10.70 9.16
N HIS A 75 -2.81 10.82 10.29
CA HIS A 75 -2.94 12.11 10.98
C HIS A 75 -1.86 12.30 12.02
#